data_49b58cbf56b2fb7a64202242f6620f2e
#
_entry.id   49b58cbf56b2fb7a64202242f6620f2e
#
_cell.length_a   1.000
_cell.length_b   1.000
_cell.length_c   1.000
_cell.angle_alpha   90.00
_cell.angle_beta   90.00
_cell.angle_gamma   90.00
#
_symmetry.space_group_name_H-M   'P 1'
#
loop_
_entity.id
_entity.type
_entity.pdbx_description
1 polymer ?
#
loop_
_entity_poly.entity_id
_entity_poly.type
_entity_poly.pdbx_seq_one_letter_code
_entity_poly.pdbx_strand_id
1 'polypeptide(L)'
;MTSGLDVPLGGARRVVPWSQLSPAARAEFVSCAWIGSDGRYWPLTGTMAGTEGAFITGPIDGMVHVPFEGVWTTPAYGPPRFERTVDGRREISFTLGLMSNTRLGWYDTETRFWAGCKKDATGFFSVTTRRHGQLWIPMQLLEAPKCALPDDPAYQKVALHEIILAADGEPRWRRPDACPPPFIRPSGGPNVGTIRVANRGTEPAWPIFFVSAPGKVWLPDGPNAFTSGERNPLDDWPRIGKLFGIPFVDEVLGTFTRTRDANMIEVPELVDGEHAIIDTDPTHRIAISAIDPVDNLLKKFIRKSELLDWILGEYGSTGLPLLQRFRGQGFSVPIPPRSVATLPVIHEHPGGKIWCQLPQRFESALAA
;
A
#
# COMPACT_ATOMS: atom_id res chain seq x y z
N MET A 1 -28.34 15.62 19.73
CA MET A 1 -28.26 15.74 18.27
C MET A 1 -28.29 14.35 17.69
N THR A 2 -29.32 14.00 16.94
CA THR A 2 -29.49 12.68 16.32
C THR A 2 -28.74 12.66 15.02
N SER A 3 -27.56 12.00 14.98
CA SER A 3 -26.92 11.64 13.71
C SER A 3 -27.82 10.61 13.03
N GLY A 4 -28.60 11.02 12.06
CA GLY A 4 -29.42 10.12 11.29
C GLY A 4 -28.66 9.68 10.06
N LEU A 5 -28.77 8.41 9.71
CA LEU A 5 -28.32 7.86 8.43
C LEU A 5 -29.47 7.99 7.43
N ASP A 6 -29.18 8.63 6.29
CA ASP A 6 -30.06 8.57 5.12
C ASP A 6 -29.87 7.20 4.45
N VAL A 7 -30.81 6.28 4.69
CA VAL A 7 -30.84 5.00 3.96
C VAL A 7 -31.81 5.14 2.79
N PRO A 8 -31.37 5.00 1.53
CA PRO A 8 -32.29 5.03 0.40
C PRO A 8 -33.11 3.73 0.38
N LEU A 9 -34.35 3.82 0.74
CA LEU A 9 -35.35 2.77 0.57
C LEU A 9 -36.39 3.24 -0.45
N GLY A 10 -36.32 2.72 -1.67
CA GLY A 10 -37.39 2.86 -2.65
C GLY A 10 -37.85 4.29 -2.96
N GLY A 11 -36.90 5.21 -3.23
CA GLY A 11 -37.19 6.58 -3.67
C GLY A 11 -37.46 7.61 -2.57
N ALA A 12 -37.62 7.22 -1.32
CA ALA A 12 -37.74 8.14 -0.18
C ALA A 12 -36.54 8.01 0.76
N ARG A 13 -35.77 9.08 0.94
CA ARG A 13 -34.72 9.15 1.96
C ARG A 13 -35.38 9.14 3.34
N ARG A 14 -35.21 8.05 4.07
CA ARG A 14 -35.66 7.94 5.45
C ARG A 14 -34.46 8.01 6.37
N VAL A 15 -34.36 9.07 7.15
CA VAL A 15 -33.36 9.18 8.21
C VAL A 15 -33.76 8.23 9.35
N VAL A 16 -32.97 7.18 9.56
CA VAL A 16 -33.17 6.25 10.66
C VAL A 16 -32.23 6.66 11.80
N PRO A 17 -32.77 7.06 12.98
CA PRO A 17 -31.94 7.37 14.13
C PRO A 17 -31.04 6.21 14.50
N TRP A 18 -29.80 6.50 14.91
CA TRP A 18 -28.82 5.47 15.32
C TRP A 18 -29.37 4.46 16.31
N SER A 19 -30.19 4.94 17.26
CA SER A 19 -30.84 4.11 18.28
C SER A 19 -31.79 3.06 17.72
N GLN A 20 -32.34 3.29 16.52
CA GLN A 20 -33.29 2.39 15.84
C GLN A 20 -32.61 1.42 14.89
N LEU A 21 -31.30 1.55 14.65
CA LEU A 21 -30.56 0.60 13.83
C LEU A 21 -30.40 -0.73 14.57
N SER A 22 -30.57 -1.83 13.85
CA SER A 22 -30.27 -3.16 14.38
C SER A 22 -28.79 -3.28 14.76
N PRO A 23 -28.41 -4.17 15.69
CA PRO A 23 -27.01 -4.43 16.00
C PRO A 23 -26.18 -4.80 14.75
N ALA A 24 -26.78 -5.55 13.80
CA ALA A 24 -26.14 -5.89 12.54
C ALA A 24 -25.89 -4.66 11.67
N ALA A 25 -26.89 -3.78 11.50
CA ALA A 25 -26.74 -2.54 10.74
C ALA A 25 -25.72 -1.58 11.37
N ARG A 26 -25.68 -1.50 12.72
CA ARG A 26 -24.63 -0.75 13.41
C ARG A 26 -23.24 -1.35 13.21
N ALA A 27 -23.18 -2.66 13.06
CA ALA A 27 -21.92 -3.39 12.87
C ALA A 27 -21.34 -3.25 11.46
N GLU A 28 -22.17 -2.93 10.45
CA GLU A 28 -21.74 -2.70 9.05
C GLU A 28 -21.42 -1.24 8.75
N PHE A 29 -21.33 -0.42 9.78
CA PHE A 29 -21.12 1.01 9.62
C PHE A 29 -19.74 1.33 9.05
N VAL A 30 -19.71 2.25 8.08
CA VAL A 30 -18.48 2.81 7.53
C VAL A 30 -18.13 4.07 8.32
N SER A 31 -16.93 4.10 8.89
CA SER A 31 -16.41 5.28 9.58
C SER A 31 -15.25 5.87 8.79
N CYS A 32 -15.36 7.14 8.43
CA CYS A 32 -14.29 7.90 7.80
C CYS A 32 -13.68 8.86 8.80
N ALA A 33 -12.37 9.06 8.71
CA ALA A 33 -11.65 10.01 9.53
C ALA A 33 -10.53 10.70 8.73
N TRP A 34 -10.22 11.92 9.12
CA TRP A 34 -9.02 12.63 8.67
C TRP A 34 -7.98 12.60 9.79
N ILE A 35 -6.76 12.25 9.46
CA ILE A 35 -5.61 12.37 10.32
C ILE A 35 -4.76 13.49 9.77
N GLY A 36 -4.72 14.60 10.48
CA GLY A 36 -3.98 15.77 10.05
C GLY A 36 -2.47 15.55 10.00
N SER A 37 -1.77 16.43 9.30
CA SER A 37 -0.29 16.44 9.28
C SER A 37 0.33 16.69 10.65
N ASP A 38 -0.44 17.19 11.61
CA ASP A 38 -0.09 17.38 13.02
C ASP A 38 -0.38 16.14 13.88
N GLY A 39 -0.84 15.03 13.28
CA GLY A 39 -1.18 13.79 13.94
C GLY A 39 -2.56 13.77 14.64
N ARG A 40 -3.35 14.84 14.56
CA ARG A 40 -4.69 14.87 15.15
C ARG A 40 -5.66 14.03 14.34
N TYR A 41 -6.47 13.26 15.07
CA TYR A 41 -7.51 12.41 14.53
C TYR A 41 -8.87 13.11 14.54
N TRP A 42 -9.49 13.25 13.38
CA TRP A 42 -10.80 13.87 13.18
C TRP A 42 -11.79 12.83 12.67
N PRO A 43 -12.67 12.30 13.52
CA PRO A 43 -13.72 11.39 13.07
C PRO A 43 -14.80 12.18 12.30
N LEU A 44 -14.92 11.87 11.01
CA LEU A 44 -15.78 12.64 10.09
C LEU A 44 -17.13 11.97 9.87
N THR A 45 -17.19 10.64 9.89
CA THR A 45 -18.44 9.87 9.78
C THR A 45 -18.49 8.77 10.83
N GLY A 46 -19.63 8.12 10.97
CA GLY A 46 -19.81 7.06 11.94
C GLY A 46 -20.25 7.54 13.30
N THR A 47 -20.08 6.69 14.31
CA THR A 47 -20.58 6.95 15.69
C THR A 47 -19.89 8.10 16.40
N MET A 48 -18.65 8.40 15.98
CA MET A 48 -17.82 9.44 16.58
C MET A 48 -17.81 10.73 15.76
N ALA A 49 -18.59 10.79 14.67
CA ALA A 49 -18.66 11.99 13.82
C ALA A 49 -19.03 13.24 14.64
N GLY A 50 -18.29 14.32 14.45
CA GLY A 50 -18.54 15.60 15.13
C GLY A 50 -18.06 15.68 16.58
N THR A 51 -17.50 14.61 17.18
CA THR A 51 -17.00 14.66 18.57
C THR A 51 -15.86 15.67 18.75
N GLU A 52 -15.02 15.82 17.73
CA GLU A 52 -13.95 16.82 17.69
C GLU A 52 -14.40 18.15 17.02
N GLY A 53 -15.65 18.23 16.56
CA GLY A 53 -16.22 19.39 15.90
C GLY A 53 -16.17 19.34 14.37
N ALA A 54 -15.66 18.27 13.78
CA ALA A 54 -15.65 18.06 12.32
C ALA A 54 -16.54 16.88 11.93
N PHE A 55 -17.28 17.01 10.84
CA PHE A 55 -18.15 15.95 10.30
C PHE A 55 -18.36 16.12 8.80
N ILE A 56 -18.71 15.06 8.10
CA ILE A 56 -19.05 15.12 6.67
C ILE A 56 -20.56 15.20 6.50
N THR A 57 -20.99 16.09 5.60
CA THR A 57 -22.38 16.20 5.15
C THR A 57 -22.47 15.78 3.68
N GLY A 58 -23.43 14.95 3.35
CA GLY A 58 -23.65 14.50 1.96
C GLY A 58 -22.75 13.36 1.50
N PRO A 59 -22.63 13.16 0.19
CA PRO A 59 -21.87 12.07 -0.39
C PRO A 59 -20.36 12.29 -0.26
N ILE A 60 -19.62 11.17 -0.31
CA ILE A 60 -18.17 11.14 -0.45
C ILE A 60 -17.87 10.48 -1.79
N ASP A 61 -17.23 11.18 -2.69
CA ASP A 61 -16.83 10.65 -3.99
C ASP A 61 -15.37 10.17 -3.99
N GLY A 62 -15.01 9.30 -4.94
CA GLY A 62 -13.63 8.84 -5.14
C GLY A 62 -13.18 7.68 -4.25
N MET A 63 -14.07 7.07 -3.44
CA MET A 63 -13.70 6.00 -2.51
C MET A 63 -13.54 4.60 -3.15
N VAL A 64 -14.20 4.34 -4.27
CA VAL A 64 -14.32 2.98 -4.82
C VAL A 64 -13.18 2.67 -5.79
N HIS A 65 -13.11 3.37 -6.91
CA HIS A 65 -12.09 3.11 -7.92
C HIS A 65 -11.12 4.27 -8.06
N VAL A 66 -9.89 3.96 -8.45
CA VAL A 66 -8.96 4.97 -8.95
C VAL A 66 -9.51 5.48 -10.29
N PRO A 67 -9.52 6.79 -10.57
CA PRO A 67 -9.79 7.28 -11.92
C PRO A 67 -8.85 6.61 -12.90
N PHE A 68 -9.35 6.17 -14.05
CA PHE A 68 -8.55 5.47 -15.04
C PHE A 68 -8.94 5.86 -16.45
N GLU A 69 -7.98 5.76 -17.35
CA GLU A 69 -8.19 5.92 -18.79
C GLU A 69 -7.85 4.62 -19.51
N GLY A 70 -8.75 4.20 -20.41
CA GLY A 70 -8.50 3.06 -21.30
C GLY A 70 -7.68 3.49 -22.51
N VAL A 71 -6.55 2.87 -22.72
CA VAL A 71 -5.76 3.03 -23.95
C VAL A 71 -6.26 2.04 -24.99
N TRP A 72 -6.67 2.56 -26.14
CA TRP A 72 -7.23 1.78 -27.23
C TRP A 72 -6.37 1.93 -28.48
N THR A 73 -5.99 0.84 -29.09
CA THR A 73 -5.29 0.83 -30.38
C THR A 73 -6.31 0.66 -31.50
N THR A 74 -6.33 1.60 -32.44
CA THR A 74 -7.18 1.50 -33.63
C THR A 74 -6.34 0.96 -34.78
N PRO A 75 -6.53 -0.31 -35.17
CA PRO A 75 -5.83 -0.85 -36.33
C PRO A 75 -6.34 -0.19 -37.62
N ALA A 76 -5.54 -0.22 -38.69
CA ALA A 76 -5.93 0.34 -39.98
C ALA A 76 -7.22 -0.31 -40.53
N TYR A 77 -7.46 -1.57 -40.19
CA TYR A 77 -8.67 -2.32 -40.52
C TYR A 77 -9.18 -3.05 -39.27
N GLY A 78 -10.42 -2.81 -38.92
CA GLY A 78 -11.12 -3.49 -37.82
C GLY A 78 -11.51 -2.57 -36.64
N PRO A 79 -12.19 -3.11 -35.64
CA PRO A 79 -12.62 -2.34 -34.48
C PRO A 79 -11.44 -2.00 -33.57
N PRO A 80 -11.54 -0.91 -32.77
CA PRO A 80 -10.58 -0.59 -31.73
C PRO A 80 -10.38 -1.75 -30.76
N ARG A 81 -9.14 -2.00 -30.36
CA ARG A 81 -8.77 -3.02 -29.37
C ARG A 81 -8.29 -2.35 -28.09
N PHE A 82 -8.79 -2.83 -26.98
CA PHE A 82 -8.30 -2.42 -25.66
C PHE A 82 -6.86 -2.92 -25.50
N GLU A 83 -5.95 -2.02 -25.11
CA GLU A 83 -4.55 -2.32 -24.89
C GLU A 83 -4.24 -2.41 -23.39
N ARG A 84 -4.53 -1.34 -22.65
CA ARG A 84 -4.26 -1.26 -21.22
C ARG A 84 -5.08 -0.16 -20.57
N THR A 85 -5.10 -0.19 -19.23
CA THR A 85 -5.60 0.88 -18.39
C THR A 85 -4.43 1.69 -17.82
N VAL A 86 -4.58 3.00 -17.75
CA VAL A 86 -3.64 3.91 -17.08
C VAL A 86 -4.39 4.53 -15.90
N ASP A 87 -3.86 4.31 -14.70
CA ASP A 87 -4.44 4.89 -13.50
C ASP A 87 -4.12 6.39 -13.41
N GLY A 88 -5.15 7.15 -13.09
CA GLY A 88 -5.03 8.57 -12.79
C GLY A 88 -4.80 8.83 -11.30
N ARG A 89 -4.77 10.10 -10.94
CA ARG A 89 -4.70 10.52 -9.54
C ARG A 89 -6.04 10.29 -8.87
N ARG A 90 -6.05 9.62 -7.71
CA ARG A 90 -7.27 9.51 -6.89
C ARG A 90 -7.59 10.85 -6.26
N GLU A 91 -8.82 11.27 -6.39
CA GLU A 91 -9.38 12.45 -5.75
C GLU A 91 -10.55 12.02 -4.87
N ILE A 92 -10.62 12.56 -3.66
CA ILE A 92 -11.74 12.35 -2.74
C ILE A 92 -12.37 13.71 -2.46
N SER A 93 -13.65 13.85 -2.80
CA SER A 93 -14.39 15.08 -2.57
C SER A 93 -15.56 14.86 -1.60
N PHE A 94 -15.77 15.82 -0.73
CA PHE A 94 -16.85 15.82 0.25
C PHE A 94 -17.11 17.23 0.80
N THR A 95 -18.27 17.41 1.41
CA THR A 95 -18.58 18.63 2.18
C THR A 95 -18.28 18.40 3.64
N LEU A 96 -17.32 19.16 4.17
CA LEU A 96 -16.94 19.18 5.58
C LEU A 96 -17.79 20.21 6.35
N GLY A 97 -18.41 19.79 7.43
CA GLY A 97 -18.98 20.68 8.44
C GLY A 97 -18.00 20.85 9.59
N LEU A 98 -17.64 22.10 9.90
CA LEU A 98 -16.91 22.46 11.13
C LEU A 98 -17.86 23.16 12.09
N MET A 99 -18.05 22.60 13.28
CA MET A 99 -18.98 23.11 14.28
C MET A 99 -18.29 23.37 15.61
N SER A 100 -18.90 24.25 16.42
CA SER A 100 -18.46 24.44 17.78
C SER A 100 -18.60 23.14 18.58
N ASN A 101 -17.52 22.70 19.17
CA ASN A 101 -17.53 21.66 20.18
C ASN A 101 -18.05 22.25 21.51
N THR A 102 -18.60 21.43 22.41
CA THR A 102 -19.08 21.82 23.73
C THR A 102 -18.03 22.50 24.61
N ARG A 103 -16.73 22.25 24.35
CA ARG A 103 -15.59 22.80 25.10
C ARG A 103 -14.84 23.90 24.38
N LEU A 104 -15.01 24.01 23.08
CA LEU A 104 -14.27 24.94 22.23
C LEU A 104 -15.25 25.82 21.45
N GLY A 105 -14.90 27.06 21.23
CA GLY A 105 -15.58 27.94 20.31
C GLY A 105 -15.39 27.50 18.87
N TRP A 106 -16.22 28.00 17.96
CA TRP A 106 -16.12 27.68 16.53
C TRP A 106 -14.74 28.05 15.96
N TYR A 107 -14.21 29.22 16.29
CA TYR A 107 -12.88 29.67 15.84
C TYR A 107 -11.74 28.73 16.27
N ASP A 108 -11.82 28.19 17.48
CA ASP A 108 -10.80 27.25 17.96
C ASP A 108 -10.87 25.93 17.18
N THR A 109 -12.07 25.45 16.87
CA THR A 109 -12.26 24.24 16.07
C THR A 109 -11.75 24.42 14.65
N GLU A 110 -12.10 25.54 14.01
CA GLU A 110 -11.64 25.93 12.68
C GLU A 110 -10.13 26.00 12.62
N THR A 111 -9.51 26.76 13.54
CA THR A 111 -8.05 26.91 13.61
C THR A 111 -7.35 25.57 13.80
N ARG A 112 -7.87 24.71 14.68
CA ARG A 112 -7.30 23.38 14.95
C ARG A 112 -7.40 22.47 13.73
N PHE A 113 -8.50 22.50 13.00
CA PHE A 113 -8.66 21.65 11.81
C PHE A 113 -7.67 22.06 10.72
N TRP A 114 -7.61 23.35 10.38
CA TRP A 114 -6.72 23.85 9.34
C TRP A 114 -5.25 23.80 9.70
N ALA A 115 -4.91 23.78 10.99
CA ALA A 115 -3.51 23.53 11.42
C ALA A 115 -3.01 22.15 10.98
N GLY A 116 -3.90 21.14 10.93
CA GLY A 116 -3.58 19.79 10.47
C GLY A 116 -3.87 19.54 8.99
N CYS A 117 -4.59 20.45 8.30
CA CYS A 117 -4.96 20.32 6.89
C CYS A 117 -4.32 21.42 6.05
N LYS A 118 -2.99 21.35 5.90
CA LYS A 118 -2.19 22.35 5.19
C LYS A 118 -2.03 22.01 3.71
N LYS A 119 -1.86 23.04 2.86
CA LYS A 119 -1.67 22.87 1.40
C LYS A 119 -0.38 22.15 1.00
N ASP A 120 0.64 22.18 1.87
CA ASP A 120 2.00 21.69 1.65
C ASP A 120 2.37 20.53 2.56
N ALA A 121 1.39 19.93 3.22
CA ALA A 121 1.62 18.84 4.14
C ALA A 121 0.62 17.70 3.91
N THR A 122 1.13 16.48 3.88
CA THR A 122 0.34 15.26 3.70
C THR A 122 -0.33 14.87 5.01
N GLY A 123 -1.65 14.68 4.95
CA GLY A 123 -2.42 13.99 5.98
C GLY A 123 -2.87 12.62 5.47
N PHE A 124 -3.73 11.94 6.24
CA PHE A 124 -4.25 10.63 5.87
C PHE A 124 -5.77 10.64 5.93
N PHE A 125 -6.39 10.24 4.84
CA PHE A 125 -7.82 9.93 4.86
C PHE A 125 -7.98 8.43 5.18
N SER A 126 -8.76 8.15 6.22
CA SER A 126 -8.92 6.79 6.75
C SER A 126 -10.37 6.35 6.65
N VAL A 127 -10.56 5.11 6.23
CA VAL A 127 -11.86 4.45 6.17
C VAL A 127 -11.80 3.17 7.00
N THR A 128 -12.70 3.03 7.94
CA THR A 128 -12.80 1.85 8.80
C THR A 128 -14.11 1.14 8.54
N THR A 129 -14.05 -0.12 8.17
CA THR A 129 -15.20 -1.01 8.04
C THR A 129 -15.04 -2.20 8.98
N ARG A 130 -16.15 -2.81 9.39
CA ARG A 130 -16.08 -4.03 10.20
C ARG A 130 -15.40 -5.18 9.47
N ARG A 131 -15.65 -5.30 8.16
CA ARG A 131 -15.16 -6.43 7.36
C ARG A 131 -13.68 -6.33 7.04
N HIS A 132 -13.21 -5.13 6.71
CA HIS A 132 -11.86 -4.92 6.20
C HIS A 132 -10.93 -4.23 7.20
N GLY A 133 -11.48 -3.77 8.36
CA GLY A 133 -10.72 -2.97 9.31
C GLY A 133 -10.42 -1.58 8.78
N GLN A 134 -9.33 -0.99 9.25
CA GLN A 134 -8.90 0.34 8.88
C GLN A 134 -8.04 0.29 7.61
N LEU A 135 -8.42 1.10 6.64
CA LEU A 135 -7.63 1.41 5.45
C LEU A 135 -7.34 2.91 5.46
N TRP A 136 -6.22 3.34 4.89
CA TRP A 136 -5.87 4.75 4.78
C TRP A 136 -5.17 5.03 3.46
N ILE A 137 -5.18 6.30 3.08
CA ILE A 137 -4.47 6.83 1.92
C ILE A 137 -3.84 8.17 2.28
N PRO A 138 -2.57 8.42 1.95
CA PRO A 138 -1.96 9.73 2.12
C PRO A 138 -2.56 10.72 1.12
N MET A 139 -3.00 11.87 1.60
CA MET A 139 -3.68 12.86 0.79
C MET A 139 -3.25 14.29 1.14
N GLN A 140 -3.35 15.17 0.16
CA GLN A 140 -3.13 16.60 0.29
C GLN A 140 -4.34 17.36 -0.25
N LEU A 141 -4.50 18.61 0.16
CA LEU A 141 -5.48 19.50 -0.46
C LEU A 141 -5.12 19.71 -1.93
N LEU A 142 -6.09 19.45 -2.83
CA LEU A 142 -5.91 19.67 -4.25
C LEU A 142 -6.10 21.14 -4.63
N GLU A 143 -7.08 21.79 -4.03
CA GLU A 143 -7.39 23.18 -4.25
C GLU A 143 -7.85 23.88 -2.95
N ALA A 144 -7.95 25.19 -2.99
CA ALA A 144 -8.45 25.94 -1.85
C ALA A 144 -9.91 25.54 -1.56
N PRO A 145 -10.24 25.17 -0.32
CA PRO A 145 -11.58 24.80 0.05
C PRO A 145 -12.57 25.93 -0.21
N LYS A 146 -13.71 25.61 -0.83
CA LYS A 146 -14.78 26.58 -1.02
C LYS A 146 -15.62 26.62 0.24
N CYS A 147 -15.76 27.80 0.81
CA CYS A 147 -16.58 28.03 1.98
C CYS A 147 -17.81 28.88 1.62
N ALA A 148 -18.98 28.31 1.80
CA ALA A 148 -20.23 29.09 1.71
C ALA A 148 -20.56 29.59 3.11
N LEU A 149 -20.41 30.90 3.31
CA LEU A 149 -20.75 31.58 4.55
C LEU A 149 -21.95 32.54 4.29
N PRO A 150 -23.18 32.01 4.27
CA PRO A 150 -24.35 32.87 4.08
C PRO A 150 -24.59 33.82 5.26
N ASP A 151 -24.15 33.38 6.46
CA ASP A 151 -24.28 34.10 7.73
C ASP A 151 -22.97 34.00 8.55
N ASP A 152 -22.88 34.75 9.65
CA ASP A 152 -21.74 34.68 10.57
C ASP A 152 -21.63 33.28 11.18
N PRO A 153 -20.56 32.51 10.84
CA PRO A 153 -20.38 31.13 11.33
C PRO A 153 -20.14 31.05 12.84
N ALA A 154 -19.64 32.12 13.46
CA ALA A 154 -19.50 32.17 14.90
C ALA A 154 -20.85 32.23 15.61
N TYR A 155 -21.85 32.89 14.99
CA TYR A 155 -23.21 32.92 15.47
C TYR A 155 -23.94 31.59 15.20
N GLN A 156 -23.83 31.07 13.98
CA GLN A 156 -24.42 29.79 13.56
C GLN A 156 -23.73 28.60 14.21
N LYS A 157 -22.50 28.78 14.72
CA LYS A 157 -21.62 27.74 15.31
C LYS A 157 -21.30 26.58 14.35
N VAL A 158 -21.46 26.82 13.05
CA VAL A 158 -21.14 25.83 12.01
C VAL A 158 -20.75 26.55 10.71
N ALA A 159 -19.77 25.99 10.01
CA ALA A 159 -19.44 26.37 8.64
C ALA A 159 -19.32 25.10 7.78
N LEU A 160 -19.66 25.23 6.49
CA LEU A 160 -19.55 24.15 5.52
C LEU A 160 -18.46 24.50 4.51
N HIS A 161 -17.57 23.53 4.27
CA HIS A 161 -16.46 23.65 3.34
C HIS A 161 -16.52 22.53 2.31
N GLU A 162 -16.47 22.86 1.03
CA GLU A 162 -16.25 21.87 -0.01
C GLU A 162 -14.75 21.57 -0.06
N ILE A 163 -14.37 20.33 0.14
CA ILE A 163 -12.98 19.86 0.16
C ILE A 163 -12.77 18.87 -0.95
N ILE A 164 -11.65 19.03 -1.66
CA ILE A 164 -11.12 18.06 -2.61
C ILE A 164 -9.71 17.72 -2.17
N LEU A 165 -9.52 16.44 -1.84
CA LEU A 165 -8.23 15.86 -1.48
C LEU A 165 -7.70 15.07 -2.65
N ALA A 166 -6.40 15.14 -2.91
CA ALA A 166 -5.70 14.34 -3.90
C ALA A 166 -4.71 13.40 -3.24
N ALA A 167 -4.63 12.16 -3.74
CA ALA A 167 -3.65 11.19 -3.26
C ALA A 167 -2.22 11.69 -3.48
N ASP A 168 -1.41 11.60 -2.43
CA ASP A 168 0.01 11.89 -2.48
C ASP A 168 0.78 10.60 -2.83
N GLY A 169 1.23 10.52 -4.08
CA GLY A 169 1.91 9.34 -4.64
C GLY A 169 0.92 8.27 -5.10
N GLU A 170 1.06 7.07 -4.56
CA GLU A 170 0.27 5.90 -5.00
C GLU A 170 -1.22 6.05 -4.64
N PRO A 171 -2.15 5.95 -5.63
CA PRO A 171 -3.56 6.23 -5.44
C PRO A 171 -4.37 5.09 -4.80
N ARG A 172 -3.72 4.09 -4.25
CA ARG A 172 -4.36 2.92 -3.65
C ARG A 172 -4.48 3.03 -2.15
N TRP A 173 -5.55 2.45 -1.61
CA TRP A 173 -5.74 2.33 -0.18
C TRP A 173 -4.67 1.40 0.41
N ARG A 174 -4.21 1.75 1.59
CA ARG A 174 -3.15 1.03 2.30
C ARG A 174 -3.68 0.42 3.58
N ARG A 175 -3.04 -0.67 3.97
CA ARG A 175 -3.17 -1.33 5.26
C ARG A 175 -1.77 -1.47 5.86
N PRO A 176 -1.62 -1.76 7.16
CA PRO A 176 -0.32 -2.15 7.68
C PRO A 176 0.29 -3.26 6.85
N ASP A 177 1.54 -3.08 6.46
CA ASP A 177 2.25 -4.03 5.62
C ASP A 177 2.38 -5.37 6.34
N ALA A 178 2.39 -6.47 5.59
CA ALA A 178 2.62 -7.77 6.17
C ALA A 178 4.12 -7.94 6.46
N CYS A 179 4.45 -8.07 7.74
CA CYS A 179 5.82 -8.26 8.22
C CYS A 179 5.92 -9.62 8.94
N PRO A 180 6.17 -10.72 8.22
CA PRO A 180 6.36 -12.02 8.83
C PRO A 180 7.64 -12.05 9.67
N PRO A 181 7.81 -13.05 10.56
CA PRO A 181 9.06 -13.25 11.27
C PRO A 181 10.24 -13.35 10.31
N PRO A 182 11.40 -12.77 10.63
CA PRO A 182 12.57 -12.84 9.77
C PRO A 182 13.14 -14.26 9.68
N PHE A 183 13.74 -14.57 8.55
CA PHE A 183 14.67 -15.70 8.48
C PHE A 183 15.96 -15.31 9.19
N ILE A 184 16.43 -16.18 10.08
CA ILE A 184 17.71 -16.07 10.78
C ILE A 184 18.50 -17.31 10.49
N ARG A 185 19.65 -17.20 9.84
CA ARG A 185 20.51 -18.36 9.57
C ARG A 185 21.09 -18.92 10.87
N PRO A 186 20.85 -20.20 11.20
CA PRO A 186 21.44 -20.84 12.36
C PRO A 186 22.95 -21.03 12.20
N SER A 187 23.73 -20.92 13.29
CA SER A 187 25.19 -20.98 13.26
C SER A 187 25.76 -22.32 12.80
N GLY A 188 25.04 -23.43 12.89
CA GLY A 188 25.47 -24.77 12.48
C GLY A 188 24.50 -25.45 11.51
N GLY A 189 23.55 -24.70 10.92
CA GLY A 189 22.47 -25.21 10.08
C GLY A 189 22.57 -24.80 8.61
N PRO A 190 21.55 -25.14 7.81
CA PRO A 190 21.50 -24.80 6.41
C PRO A 190 21.48 -23.28 6.22
N ASN A 191 22.07 -22.84 5.12
CA ASN A 191 22.05 -21.43 4.71
C ASN A 191 20.73 -21.01 4.04
N VAL A 192 19.84 -21.98 3.80
CA VAL A 192 18.56 -21.84 3.12
C VAL A 192 17.43 -21.81 4.13
N GLY A 193 16.44 -20.95 3.90
CA GLY A 193 15.21 -20.90 4.66
C GLY A 193 14.04 -20.38 3.85
N THR A 194 12.89 -20.24 4.49
CA THR A 194 11.68 -19.75 3.84
C THR A 194 11.00 -18.67 4.67
N ILE A 195 10.45 -17.67 4.00
CA ILE A 195 9.63 -16.64 4.60
C ILE A 195 8.22 -16.77 4.01
N ARG A 196 7.24 -17.03 4.87
CA ARG A 196 5.85 -17.14 4.43
C ARG A 196 5.15 -15.79 4.60
N VAL A 197 4.67 -15.22 3.51
CA VAL A 197 3.99 -13.91 3.49
C VAL A 197 2.66 -13.99 2.75
N ALA A 198 1.67 -13.24 3.23
CA ALA A 198 0.34 -13.18 2.63
C ALA A 198 0.09 -11.80 2.01
N ASN A 199 -0.22 -11.77 0.72
CA ASN A 199 -0.81 -10.62 0.08
C ASN A 199 -2.34 -10.67 0.29
N ARG A 200 -2.85 -9.87 1.21
CA ARG A 200 -4.29 -9.73 1.47
C ARG A 200 -4.92 -8.62 0.64
N GLY A 201 -4.10 -7.87 -0.10
CA GLY A 201 -4.53 -6.79 -0.96
C GLY A 201 -5.29 -7.29 -2.20
N THR A 202 -5.91 -6.35 -2.92
CA THR A 202 -6.56 -6.59 -4.21
C THR A 202 -5.60 -6.40 -5.39
N GLU A 203 -4.41 -5.86 -5.12
CA GLU A 203 -3.38 -5.57 -6.09
C GLU A 203 -2.18 -6.51 -5.96
N PRO A 204 -1.47 -6.80 -7.05
CA PRO A 204 -0.16 -7.43 -6.98
C PRO A 204 0.78 -6.63 -6.08
N ALA A 205 1.58 -7.31 -5.27
CA ALA A 205 2.45 -6.64 -4.31
C ALA A 205 3.90 -7.10 -4.46
N TRP A 206 4.81 -6.14 -4.38
CA TRP A 206 6.24 -6.35 -4.46
C TRP A 206 6.84 -6.41 -3.06
N PRO A 207 7.53 -7.48 -2.67
CA PRO A 207 8.17 -7.56 -1.36
C PRO A 207 9.35 -6.59 -1.26
N ILE A 208 9.53 -6.02 -0.08
CA ILE A 208 10.71 -5.25 0.29
C ILE A 208 11.51 -6.10 1.25
N PHE A 209 12.77 -6.36 0.92
CA PHE A 209 13.66 -7.14 1.77
C PHE A 209 14.64 -6.23 2.51
N PHE A 210 14.83 -6.53 3.79
CA PHE A 210 15.89 -5.94 4.61
C PHE A 210 16.88 -7.05 4.92
N VAL A 211 18.12 -6.84 4.56
CA VAL A 211 19.17 -7.85 4.61
C VAL A 211 20.29 -7.38 5.53
N SER A 212 20.65 -8.23 6.49
CA SER A 212 21.82 -7.92 7.32
C SER A 212 23.12 -8.33 6.62
N ALA A 213 24.16 -7.53 6.81
CA ALA A 213 25.53 -7.87 6.44
C ALA A 213 26.24 -8.67 7.56
N PRO A 214 27.40 -9.27 7.27
CA PRO A 214 28.05 -9.43 5.97
C PRO A 214 27.59 -10.69 5.21
N GLY A 215 28.01 -10.83 3.94
CA GLY A 215 27.93 -12.07 3.17
C GLY A 215 27.08 -11.99 1.91
N LYS A 216 27.00 -13.13 1.23
CA LYS A 216 26.16 -13.26 0.04
C LYS A 216 24.76 -13.68 0.40
N VAL A 217 23.80 -13.13 -0.32
CA VAL A 217 22.38 -13.36 -0.11
C VAL A 217 21.71 -13.60 -1.46
N TRP A 218 20.73 -14.51 -1.49
CA TRP A 218 19.88 -14.71 -2.65
C TRP A 218 18.44 -14.51 -2.24
N LEU A 219 17.73 -13.71 -3.02
CA LEU A 219 16.33 -13.36 -2.82
C LEU A 219 15.48 -13.92 -3.97
N PRO A 220 14.24 -14.34 -3.70
CA PRO A 220 13.37 -14.90 -4.71
C PRO A 220 12.79 -13.84 -5.64
N ASP A 221 12.75 -14.12 -6.94
CA ASP A 221 11.97 -13.35 -7.90
C ASP A 221 10.54 -13.91 -7.98
N GLY A 222 9.73 -13.53 -7.02
CA GLY A 222 8.34 -13.92 -6.93
C GLY A 222 8.06 -15.22 -6.14
N PRO A 223 6.77 -15.62 -6.08
CA PRO A 223 6.31 -16.72 -5.20
C PRO A 223 6.68 -18.11 -5.68
N ASN A 224 7.18 -18.25 -6.91
CA ASN A 224 7.53 -19.53 -7.52
C ASN A 224 9.05 -19.72 -7.67
N ALA A 225 9.85 -18.95 -6.96
CA ALA A 225 11.29 -19.13 -6.93
C ALA A 225 11.64 -20.37 -6.09
N PHE A 226 12.67 -21.09 -6.52
CA PHE A 226 13.18 -22.28 -5.82
C PHE A 226 14.68 -22.13 -5.60
N THR A 227 15.18 -22.71 -4.54
CA THR A 227 16.63 -22.82 -4.31
C THR A 227 17.23 -23.89 -5.22
N SER A 228 18.45 -23.67 -5.70
CA SER A 228 19.16 -24.67 -6.51
C SER A 228 19.26 -25.99 -5.76
N GLY A 229 18.77 -27.09 -6.33
CA GLY A 229 18.72 -28.42 -5.72
C GLY A 229 17.35 -28.82 -5.16
N GLU A 230 16.40 -27.90 -5.04
CA GLU A 230 15.01 -28.28 -4.80
C GLU A 230 14.36 -28.75 -6.10
N ARG A 231 13.68 -29.89 -5.99
CA ARG A 231 12.93 -30.43 -7.12
C ARG A 231 11.69 -29.55 -7.36
N ASN A 232 11.53 -29.03 -8.58
CA ASN A 232 10.33 -28.30 -8.93
C ASN A 232 9.12 -29.25 -8.81
N PRO A 233 8.10 -28.96 -7.97
CA PRO A 233 6.90 -29.80 -7.89
C PRO A 233 6.20 -30.03 -9.23
N LEU A 234 6.43 -29.15 -10.23
CA LEU A 234 5.89 -29.28 -11.58
C LEU A 234 6.68 -30.32 -12.42
N ASP A 235 7.90 -30.70 -12.02
CA ASP A 235 8.66 -31.75 -12.70
C ASP A 235 8.03 -33.14 -12.50
N ASP A 236 7.22 -33.30 -11.44
CA ASP A 236 6.49 -34.54 -11.15
C ASP A 236 5.11 -34.59 -11.84
N TRP A 237 4.68 -33.50 -12.48
CA TRP A 237 3.43 -33.52 -13.26
C TRP A 237 3.61 -34.36 -14.53
N PRO A 238 2.73 -35.32 -14.79
CA PRO A 238 2.77 -36.06 -16.03
C PRO A 238 2.66 -35.07 -17.19
N ARG A 239 3.60 -35.16 -18.13
CA ARG A 239 3.64 -34.29 -19.30
C ARG A 239 2.28 -34.31 -19.99
N ILE A 240 1.58 -33.18 -19.94
CA ILE A 240 0.17 -33.05 -20.39
C ILE A 240 0.03 -33.48 -21.86
N GLY A 241 1.04 -33.20 -22.68
CA GLY A 241 1.09 -33.65 -24.09
C GLY A 241 1.09 -35.16 -24.26
N LYS A 242 1.75 -35.92 -23.37
CA LYS A 242 1.69 -37.39 -23.34
C LYS A 242 0.32 -37.90 -22.95
N LEU A 243 -0.37 -37.18 -22.03
CA LEU A 243 -1.71 -37.59 -21.58
C LEU A 243 -2.77 -37.40 -22.68
N PHE A 244 -2.59 -36.42 -23.55
CA PHE A 244 -3.54 -36.07 -24.63
C PHE A 244 -3.00 -36.39 -26.04
N GLY A 245 -1.80 -36.95 -26.17
CA GLY A 245 -1.23 -37.34 -27.46
C GLY A 245 -0.87 -36.16 -28.39
N ILE A 246 -0.67 -34.96 -27.83
CA ILE A 246 -0.38 -33.74 -28.59
C ILE A 246 1.10 -33.38 -28.39
N PRO A 247 2.02 -33.76 -29.32
CA PRO A 247 3.47 -33.59 -29.13
C PRO A 247 3.94 -32.13 -29.04
N PHE A 248 3.20 -31.20 -29.60
CA PHE A 248 3.55 -29.76 -29.62
C PHE A 248 3.32 -29.07 -28.26
N VAL A 249 2.39 -29.57 -27.44
CA VAL A 249 2.05 -28.95 -26.16
C VAL A 249 3.16 -29.16 -25.13
N ASP A 250 3.87 -30.28 -25.16
CA ASP A 250 5.00 -30.56 -24.27
C ASP A 250 6.20 -29.66 -24.55
N GLU A 251 6.41 -29.28 -25.83
CA GLU A 251 7.53 -28.41 -26.22
C GLU A 251 7.26 -26.95 -25.82
N VAL A 252 6.05 -26.47 -26.01
CA VAL A 252 5.64 -25.12 -25.59
C VAL A 252 5.56 -25.00 -24.07
N LEU A 253 4.93 -25.97 -23.38
CA LEU A 253 4.88 -25.99 -21.91
C LEU A 253 6.27 -26.24 -21.31
N GLY A 254 7.11 -27.08 -21.94
CA GLY A 254 8.49 -27.29 -21.52
C GLY A 254 9.35 -26.04 -21.64
N THR A 255 9.10 -25.19 -22.65
CA THR A 255 9.76 -23.88 -22.79
C THR A 255 9.25 -22.89 -21.74
N PHE A 256 7.94 -22.88 -21.45
CA PHE A 256 7.37 -22.06 -20.39
C PHE A 256 7.78 -22.51 -18.99
N THR A 257 7.95 -23.82 -18.72
CA THR A 257 8.43 -24.33 -17.45
C THR A 257 9.94 -24.13 -17.26
N ARG A 258 10.74 -24.20 -18.32
CA ARG A 258 12.19 -23.94 -18.25
C ARG A 258 12.53 -22.47 -17.95
N THR A 259 11.69 -21.52 -18.39
CA THR A 259 11.85 -20.11 -18.03
C THR A 259 11.41 -19.78 -16.60
N ARG A 260 10.80 -20.74 -15.90
CA ARG A 260 10.42 -20.63 -14.49
C ARG A 260 11.42 -21.28 -13.52
N ASP A 261 12.52 -21.80 -14.01
CA ASP A 261 13.57 -22.37 -13.16
C ASP A 261 14.12 -21.28 -12.24
N ALA A 262 13.77 -21.42 -10.97
CA ALA A 262 14.42 -20.87 -9.79
C ALA A 262 15.06 -19.48 -9.98
N ASN A 263 14.26 -18.47 -10.25
CA ASN A 263 14.79 -17.11 -10.32
C ASN A 263 15.12 -16.62 -8.90
N MET A 264 16.27 -17.08 -8.40
CA MET A 264 16.90 -16.49 -7.23
C MET A 264 17.87 -15.42 -7.73
N ILE A 265 17.67 -14.21 -7.25
CA ILE A 265 18.52 -13.07 -7.59
C ILE A 265 19.62 -12.98 -6.55
N GLU A 266 20.87 -13.05 -7.00
CA GLU A 266 22.04 -12.86 -6.16
C GLU A 266 22.17 -11.37 -5.82
N VAL A 267 22.11 -11.07 -4.52
CA VAL A 267 22.43 -9.74 -4.01
C VAL A 267 23.95 -9.58 -4.03
N PRO A 268 24.48 -8.46 -4.53
CA PRO A 268 25.91 -8.19 -4.45
C PRO A 268 26.44 -8.42 -3.04
N GLU A 269 27.61 -9.03 -2.92
CA GLU A 269 28.22 -9.35 -1.62
C GLU A 269 28.29 -8.10 -0.73
N LEU A 270 27.70 -8.22 0.46
CA LEU A 270 27.65 -7.16 1.45
C LEU A 270 28.84 -7.28 2.38
N VAL A 271 29.55 -6.18 2.58
CA VAL A 271 30.67 -6.12 3.53
C VAL A 271 30.16 -5.89 4.96
N ASP A 272 31.02 -6.07 5.95
CA ASP A 272 30.61 -5.90 7.35
C ASP A 272 30.05 -4.50 7.61
N GLY A 273 28.89 -4.42 8.27
CA GLY A 273 28.15 -3.18 8.50
C GLY A 273 27.31 -2.67 7.31
N GLU A 274 27.42 -3.26 6.12
CA GLU A 274 26.67 -2.89 4.92
C GLU A 274 25.27 -3.52 4.88
N HIS A 275 24.40 -3.21 5.84
CA HIS A 275 23.01 -3.64 5.78
C HIS A 275 22.30 -3.05 4.56
N ALA A 276 21.40 -3.80 3.94
CA ALA A 276 20.76 -3.40 2.68
C ALA A 276 19.23 -3.46 2.73
N ILE A 277 18.62 -2.55 1.98
CA ILE A 277 17.18 -2.51 1.70
C ILE A 277 17.00 -2.70 0.20
N ILE A 278 16.19 -3.67 -0.17
CA ILE A 278 15.95 -4.05 -1.56
C ILE A 278 14.44 -4.04 -1.80
N ASP A 279 13.97 -3.03 -2.51
CA ASP A 279 12.61 -2.98 -3.03
C ASP A 279 12.59 -3.74 -4.37
N THR A 280 11.74 -4.76 -4.45
CA THR A 280 11.66 -5.60 -5.63
C THR A 280 10.76 -5.00 -6.72
N ASP A 281 10.09 -3.88 -6.47
CA ASP A 281 9.28 -3.17 -7.46
C ASP A 281 10.16 -2.60 -8.57
N PRO A 282 10.03 -3.09 -9.82
CA PRO A 282 10.86 -2.63 -10.93
C PRO A 282 10.63 -1.16 -11.29
N THR A 283 9.52 -0.56 -10.86
CA THR A 283 9.21 0.86 -11.09
C THR A 283 9.98 1.75 -10.13
N HIS A 284 10.26 1.30 -8.92
CA HIS A 284 11.00 2.05 -7.93
C HIS A 284 12.51 1.93 -8.12
N ARG A 285 13.03 0.76 -8.54
CA ARG A 285 14.46 0.47 -8.72
C ARG A 285 15.30 0.86 -7.52
N ILE A 286 14.86 0.47 -6.33
CA ILE A 286 15.51 0.85 -5.08
C ILE A 286 16.27 -0.34 -4.53
N ALA A 287 17.60 -0.26 -4.55
CA ALA A 287 18.48 -1.07 -3.74
C ALA A 287 19.48 -0.14 -3.07
N ILE A 288 19.42 -0.04 -1.75
CA ILE A 288 20.19 0.90 -0.95
C ILE A 288 20.92 0.14 0.13
N SER A 289 22.20 0.46 0.33
CA SER A 289 22.97 -0.05 1.46
C SER A 289 23.32 1.06 2.45
N ALA A 290 23.74 0.68 3.65
CA ALA A 290 24.21 1.60 4.68
C ALA A 290 25.43 2.42 4.22
N ILE A 291 26.21 1.88 3.28
CA ILE A 291 27.46 2.48 2.77
C ILE A 291 27.23 3.36 1.53
N ASP A 292 26.04 3.35 0.95
CA ASP A 292 25.75 4.16 -0.24
C ASP A 292 25.88 5.66 0.01
N PRO A 293 26.34 6.44 -1.00
CA PRO A 293 26.50 7.90 -0.87
C PRO A 293 25.26 8.62 -0.36
N VAL A 294 25.45 9.59 0.54
CA VAL A 294 24.39 10.29 1.30
C VAL A 294 23.49 11.17 0.43
N ASP A 295 23.90 11.54 -0.78
CA ASP A 295 23.22 12.53 -1.63
C ASP A 295 21.93 12.06 -2.30
N ASN A 296 21.47 10.85 -2.03
CA ASN A 296 20.22 10.37 -2.58
C ASN A 296 19.02 10.91 -1.80
N LEU A 297 18.20 11.71 -2.47
CA LEU A 297 16.88 12.17 -2.02
C LEU A 297 16.02 11.03 -1.43
N LEU A 298 16.24 9.79 -1.88
CA LEU A 298 15.64 8.56 -1.38
C LEU A 298 15.98 8.27 0.10
N LYS A 299 17.20 8.55 0.58
CA LYS A 299 17.54 8.38 2.00
C LYS A 299 16.74 9.33 2.91
N LYS A 300 16.35 10.51 2.41
CA LYS A 300 15.47 11.45 3.14
C LYS A 300 14.05 10.93 3.27
N PHE A 301 13.56 10.21 2.28
CA PHE A 301 12.21 9.60 2.32
C PHE A 301 12.14 8.38 3.26
N ILE A 302 13.21 7.61 3.31
CA ILE A 302 13.32 6.37 4.08
C ILE A 302 13.55 6.64 5.57
N ARG A 303 14.19 7.74 5.93
CA ARG A 303 14.48 8.15 7.34
C ARG A 303 13.26 8.41 8.24
N LYS A 304 12.05 8.26 7.76
CA LYS A 304 10.82 8.44 8.57
C LYS A 304 10.41 7.21 9.40
N SER A 305 11.18 6.13 9.38
CA SER A 305 10.90 4.92 10.16
C SER A 305 12.08 4.60 11.08
N GLU A 306 11.83 4.45 12.38
CA GLU A 306 12.84 4.12 13.39
C GLU A 306 13.66 2.85 13.08
N LEU A 307 13.03 1.88 12.40
CA LEU A 307 13.68 0.64 11.94
C LEU A 307 14.75 0.92 10.88
N LEU A 308 14.54 1.92 10.06
CA LEU A 308 15.42 2.31 8.97
C LEU A 308 16.60 3.14 9.43
N ASP A 309 16.43 3.98 10.45
CA ASP A 309 17.53 4.69 11.09
C ASP A 309 18.52 3.73 11.78
N TRP A 310 18.00 2.63 12.34
CA TRP A 310 18.85 1.60 12.94
C TRP A 310 19.65 0.80 11.88
N ILE A 311 19.07 0.55 10.70
CA ILE A 311 19.73 -0.22 9.61
C ILE A 311 20.75 0.64 8.87
N LEU A 312 20.48 1.93 8.68
CA LEU A 312 21.29 2.82 7.83
C LEU A 312 22.38 3.57 8.57
N GLY A 313 22.46 3.53 9.89
CA GLY A 313 23.52 4.12 10.74
C GLY A 313 24.36 5.28 10.17
N GLU A 314 25.22 5.89 10.95
CA GLU A 314 26.16 6.91 10.52
C GLU A 314 27.43 6.28 9.90
N TYR A 315 27.34 5.67 8.71
CA TYR A 315 28.54 5.20 8.00
C TYR A 315 28.88 6.10 6.82
N GLY A 316 30.15 6.48 6.73
CA GLY A 316 30.69 7.27 5.64
C GLY A 316 30.75 6.50 4.32
N SER A 317 30.43 7.17 3.24
CA SER A 317 30.31 6.66 1.89
C SER A 317 31.66 6.37 1.24
N THR A 318 31.92 5.10 0.91
CA THR A 318 33.05 4.72 0.03
C THR A 318 32.64 3.54 -0.84
N GLY A 319 32.14 3.79 -2.04
CA GLY A 319 31.89 2.70 -2.98
C GLY A 319 30.87 3.03 -4.07
N LEU A 320 30.67 2.08 -4.99
CA LEU A 320 29.60 2.12 -5.97
C LEU A 320 28.27 1.83 -5.26
N PRO A 321 27.20 2.60 -5.54
CA PRO A 321 25.85 2.34 -5.03
C PRO A 321 25.42 0.88 -5.22
N LEU A 322 24.76 0.31 -4.24
CA LEU A 322 24.33 -1.11 -4.27
C LEU A 322 23.56 -1.44 -5.55
N LEU A 323 22.66 -0.55 -5.99
CA LEU A 323 21.88 -0.74 -7.21
C LEU A 323 22.76 -0.94 -8.47
N GLN A 324 23.87 -0.23 -8.58
CA GLN A 324 24.78 -0.36 -9.72
C GLN A 324 25.54 -1.70 -9.67
N ARG A 325 25.78 -2.24 -8.49
CA ARG A 325 26.44 -3.54 -8.28
C ARG A 325 25.58 -4.72 -8.74
N PHE A 326 24.25 -4.57 -8.83
CA PHE A 326 23.35 -5.60 -9.41
C PHE A 326 23.54 -5.84 -10.91
N ARG A 327 24.32 -5.02 -11.62
CA ARG A 327 24.66 -5.19 -13.05
C ARG A 327 23.45 -5.39 -13.95
N GLY A 328 22.32 -4.74 -13.65
CA GLY A 328 21.11 -4.85 -14.44
C GLY A 328 20.22 -6.05 -14.11
N GLN A 329 20.59 -6.90 -13.16
CA GLN A 329 19.67 -7.90 -12.62
C GLN A 329 18.56 -7.17 -11.84
N GLY A 330 17.34 -7.63 -11.98
CA GLY A 330 16.18 -7.03 -11.32
C GLY A 330 15.09 -8.06 -11.09
N PHE A 331 14.15 -7.69 -10.25
CA PHE A 331 12.98 -8.50 -9.95
C PHE A 331 11.89 -8.26 -11.01
N SER A 332 11.12 -9.29 -11.33
CA SER A 332 10.15 -9.26 -12.43
C SER A 332 8.77 -9.80 -12.06
N VAL A 333 8.63 -10.49 -10.92
CA VAL A 333 7.40 -11.20 -10.57
C VAL A 333 6.85 -10.73 -9.21
N PRO A 334 5.69 -10.06 -9.19
CA PRO A 334 5.04 -9.69 -7.93
C PRO A 334 4.30 -10.87 -7.30
N ILE A 335 3.97 -10.74 -6.02
CA ILE A 335 3.09 -11.68 -5.32
C ILE A 335 1.64 -11.37 -5.72
N PRO A 336 0.90 -12.34 -6.28
CA PRO A 336 -0.48 -12.13 -6.73
C PRO A 336 -1.40 -11.66 -5.60
N PRO A 337 -2.48 -10.93 -5.93
CA PRO A 337 -3.46 -10.52 -4.93
C PRO A 337 -4.14 -11.72 -4.27
N ARG A 338 -4.57 -11.56 -3.02
CA ARG A 338 -5.30 -12.57 -2.23
C ARG A 338 -4.61 -13.94 -2.18
N SER A 339 -3.28 -13.95 -2.16
CA SER A 339 -2.47 -15.17 -2.16
C SER A 339 -1.50 -15.24 -0.98
N VAL A 340 -1.04 -16.44 -0.71
CA VAL A 340 0.04 -16.68 0.26
C VAL A 340 1.24 -17.22 -0.50
N ALA A 341 2.36 -16.55 -0.36
CA ALA A 341 3.63 -16.95 -0.96
C ALA A 341 4.57 -17.53 0.11
N THR A 342 5.31 -18.58 -0.27
CA THR A 342 6.44 -19.08 0.48
C THR A 342 7.69 -18.70 -0.30
N LEU A 343 8.46 -17.78 0.24
CA LEU A 343 9.61 -17.17 -0.41
C LEU A 343 10.89 -17.87 0.09
N PRO A 344 11.59 -18.64 -0.75
CA PRO A 344 12.89 -19.19 -0.38
C PRO A 344 13.92 -18.07 -0.29
N VAL A 345 14.78 -18.13 0.71
CA VAL A 345 15.85 -17.15 0.92
C VAL A 345 17.14 -17.87 1.33
N ILE A 346 18.26 -17.33 0.91
CA ILE A 346 19.58 -17.86 1.24
C ILE A 346 20.43 -16.75 1.84
N HIS A 347 21.11 -17.05 2.94
CA HIS A 347 22.08 -16.16 3.55
C HIS A 347 23.33 -16.94 3.92
N GLU A 348 24.50 -16.61 3.39
CA GLU A 348 25.74 -17.36 3.63
C GLU A 348 26.36 -17.13 5.01
N HIS A 349 26.13 -15.96 5.60
CA HIS A 349 26.76 -15.66 6.89
C HIS A 349 25.96 -16.25 8.05
N PRO A 350 26.59 -17.01 8.98
CA PRO A 350 25.95 -17.48 10.21
C PRO A 350 25.40 -16.32 11.06
N GLY A 351 24.15 -16.44 11.51
CA GLY A 351 23.48 -15.36 12.25
C GLY A 351 22.91 -14.25 11.34
N GLY A 352 23.14 -14.30 10.02
CA GLY A 352 22.58 -13.38 9.06
C GLY A 352 21.04 -13.40 9.06
N LYS A 353 20.43 -12.25 8.84
CA LYS A 353 18.98 -12.06 8.94
C LYS A 353 18.41 -11.48 7.67
N ILE A 354 17.23 -11.99 7.28
CA ILE A 354 16.46 -11.45 6.17
C ILE A 354 15.04 -11.19 6.67
N TRP A 355 14.60 -9.94 6.62
CA TRP A 355 13.20 -9.54 6.86
C TRP A 355 12.50 -9.32 5.54
N CYS A 356 11.23 -9.56 5.51
CA CYS A 356 10.37 -9.28 4.37
C CYS A 356 9.21 -8.38 4.84
N GLN A 357 8.98 -7.31 4.11
CA GLN A 357 7.82 -6.44 4.26
C GLN A 357 7.04 -6.47 2.96
N LEU A 358 5.75 -6.80 3.01
CA LEU A 358 4.90 -6.85 1.84
C LEU A 358 3.82 -5.77 1.94
N PRO A 359 3.86 -4.74 1.08
CA PRO A 359 2.84 -3.72 1.02
C PRO A 359 1.46 -4.31 0.74
N GLN A 360 0.44 -3.85 1.48
CA GLN A 360 -0.94 -4.27 1.31
C GLN A 360 -1.72 -3.15 0.62
N ARG A 361 -2.13 -3.37 -0.65
CA ARG A 361 -2.76 -2.39 -1.51
C ARG A 361 -4.16 -2.82 -1.91
N PHE A 362 -5.10 -1.86 -1.89
CA PHE A 362 -6.50 -2.11 -2.19
C PHE A 362 -7.02 -1.06 -3.16
N GLU A 363 -7.72 -1.51 -4.17
CA GLU A 363 -8.38 -0.63 -5.15
C GLU A 363 -9.51 0.18 -4.51
N SER A 364 -10.35 -0.49 -3.70
CA SER A 364 -11.51 0.10 -3.06
C SER A 364 -11.40 0.09 -1.54
N ALA A 365 -11.88 1.15 -0.89
CA ALA A 365 -12.01 1.17 0.57
C ALA A 365 -13.13 0.27 1.10
N LEU A 366 -14.11 -0.05 0.26
CA LEU A 366 -15.34 -0.74 0.66
C LEU A 366 -15.40 -2.21 0.21
N ALA A 367 -14.66 -2.54 -0.85
CA ALA A 367 -14.65 -3.87 -1.47
C ALA A 367 -13.28 -4.57 -1.38
N ALA A 368 -12.56 -4.34 -0.30
CA ALA A 368 -11.23 -4.90 -0.08
C ALA A 368 -11.24 -6.41 0.25
#